data_e8bdf2fc6180391fc608d745760fc6c0
#
_entry.id   e8bdf2fc6180391fc608d745760fc6c0
#
_cell.length_a   1.000
_cell.length_b   1.000
_cell.length_c   1.000
_cell.angle_alpha   90.00
_cell.angle_beta   90.00
_cell.angle_gamma   90.00
#
_symmetry.space_group_name_H-M   'P 1'
#
loop_
_entity.id
_entity.type
_entity.pdbx_description
1 polymer ?
#
loop_
_entity_poly.entity_id
_entity_poly.type
_entity_poly.pdbx_seq_one_letter_code
_entity_poly.pdbx_strand_id
1 'polypeptide(L)'
;MKIATVTAGFLLALASIGAHAQLQSRPVPHGDIESFTFQSPSMGVRYSLNVGLPLEYKAGEGKKYPALIVTDGDFVFGNVYHSASTLAGVITPLFIISIGTSLEEGEAEHFSRRIYEFSPPGWDRQDPFGQDVEGYCRKLKVPEGRCTGGAGKFLTAISTEMIPLLAAKYPIDTTQLGLFGLSAGGFFTSWVMFQPNTPFKKYIISSPAMAYGRGEIFRQEAAYAKTHKDLAVGIYFGAGVLEASDPMLEGEAEIVSGMSHLAGILATRQYPGLKMTIEYHPGMGHTDVMGTSVVRGLRSLYAK
;
A
#
# COMPACT_ATOMS: atom_id res chain seq x y z
N MET A 1 -91.70 -21.15 36.79
CA MET A 1 -91.22 -20.38 35.67
C MET A 1 -89.86 -19.87 36.08
N LYS A 2 -88.79 -20.53 35.64
CA LYS A 2 -87.41 -20.15 36.01
C LYS A 2 -86.77 -19.45 34.85
N ILE A 3 -86.33 -18.17 35.08
CA ILE A 3 -85.65 -17.36 34.12
C ILE A 3 -84.14 -17.63 34.28
N ALA A 4 -83.52 -18.14 33.24
CA ALA A 4 -82.06 -18.32 33.19
C ALA A 4 -81.41 -17.10 32.60
N THR A 5 -80.50 -16.47 33.36
CA THR A 5 -79.67 -15.35 32.94
C THR A 5 -78.42 -15.90 32.32
N VAL A 6 -78.20 -15.64 31.04
CA VAL A 6 -76.93 -15.95 30.32
C VAL A 6 -76.04 -14.73 30.40
N THR A 7 -74.91 -14.88 31.10
CA THR A 7 -73.88 -13.90 31.17
C THR A 7 -72.83 -14.22 30.08
N ALA A 8 -72.74 -13.39 29.04
CA ALA A 8 -71.73 -13.47 28.01
C ALA A 8 -70.44 -12.78 28.48
N GLY A 9 -69.48 -13.63 28.78
CA GLY A 9 -68.09 -13.09 29.07
C GLY A 9 -67.33 -12.79 27.78
N PHE A 10 -67.03 -11.53 27.56
CA PHE A 10 -66.09 -11.09 26.50
C PHE A 10 -64.66 -11.25 27.00
N LEU A 11 -63.93 -12.24 26.50
CA LEU A 11 -62.49 -12.34 26.65
C LEU A 11 -61.81 -11.47 25.59
N LEU A 12 -61.34 -10.27 26.01
CA LEU A 12 -60.39 -9.48 25.19
C LEU A 12 -59.02 -10.18 25.25
N ALA A 13 -58.63 -10.84 24.18
CA ALA A 13 -57.26 -11.27 23.95
C ALA A 13 -56.42 -10.02 23.53
N LEU A 14 -55.66 -9.46 24.48
CA LEU A 14 -54.62 -8.52 24.20
C LEU A 14 -53.45 -9.22 23.50
N ALA A 15 -53.45 -9.23 22.17
CA ALA A 15 -52.28 -9.60 21.38
C ALA A 15 -51.24 -8.50 21.54
N SER A 16 -50.28 -8.68 22.46
CA SER A 16 -49.07 -7.86 22.53
C SER A 16 -48.22 -8.14 21.29
N ILE A 17 -48.33 -7.26 20.29
CA ILE A 17 -47.39 -7.23 19.17
C ILE A 17 -46.06 -6.67 19.74
N GLY A 18 -45.24 -7.58 20.25
CA GLY A 18 -43.85 -7.26 20.56
C GLY A 18 -43.12 -6.98 19.25
N ALA A 19 -42.99 -5.73 18.91
CA ALA A 19 -42.06 -5.34 17.85
C ALA A 19 -40.65 -5.62 18.34
N HIS A 20 -40.15 -6.83 18.07
CA HIS A 20 -38.74 -7.13 18.24
C HIS A 20 -37.97 -6.35 17.18
N ALA A 21 -37.15 -5.38 17.63
CA ALA A 21 -36.20 -4.71 16.78
C ALA A 21 -35.27 -5.78 16.21
N GLN A 22 -35.33 -6.01 14.89
CA GLN A 22 -34.44 -6.91 14.19
C GLN A 22 -33.32 -6.11 13.55
N LEU A 23 -32.08 -6.52 13.81
CA LEU A 23 -30.92 -5.98 13.08
C LEU A 23 -31.00 -6.50 11.65
N GLN A 24 -31.18 -5.60 10.70
CA GLN A 24 -31.08 -5.94 9.28
C GLN A 24 -29.65 -5.66 8.83
N SER A 25 -28.94 -6.73 8.42
CA SER A 25 -27.64 -6.58 7.75
C SER A 25 -27.85 -5.91 6.40
N ARG A 26 -27.09 -4.85 6.15
CA ARG A 26 -26.99 -4.20 4.84
C ARG A 26 -25.54 -4.07 4.45
N PRO A 27 -25.18 -4.10 3.16
CA PRO A 27 -23.84 -3.76 2.71
C PRO A 27 -23.46 -2.39 3.25
N VAL A 28 -22.25 -2.28 3.81
CA VAL A 28 -21.70 -0.97 4.16
C VAL A 28 -21.39 -0.28 2.84
N PRO A 29 -21.92 0.92 2.56
CA PRO A 29 -21.55 1.67 1.38
C PRO A 29 -20.12 2.22 1.58
N HIS A 30 -19.15 1.38 1.36
CA HIS A 30 -17.80 1.83 1.13
C HIS A 30 -17.65 2.01 -0.35
N GLY A 31 -17.72 3.20 -0.86
CA GLY A 31 -17.41 3.52 -2.25
C GLY A 31 -17.37 2.34 -3.24
N ASP A 32 -17.14 2.60 -4.46
CA ASP A 32 -17.04 1.51 -5.43
C ASP A 32 -15.66 0.86 -5.33
N ILE A 33 -15.60 -0.31 -4.71
CA ILE A 33 -14.40 -1.16 -4.60
C ILE A 33 -14.67 -2.44 -5.38
N GLU A 34 -13.79 -2.76 -6.32
CA GLU A 34 -13.79 -4.04 -7.01
C GLU A 34 -12.55 -4.86 -6.61
N SER A 35 -12.72 -6.14 -6.35
CA SER A 35 -11.63 -7.05 -5.98
C SER A 35 -11.47 -8.15 -7.02
N PHE A 36 -10.22 -8.48 -7.33
CA PHE A 36 -9.86 -9.47 -8.33
C PHE A 36 -8.77 -10.40 -7.80
N THR A 37 -8.83 -11.64 -8.21
CA THR A 37 -7.69 -12.57 -8.12
C THR A 37 -6.95 -12.56 -9.45
N PHE A 38 -5.65 -12.31 -9.42
CA PHE A 38 -4.80 -12.26 -10.60
C PHE A 38 -3.69 -13.32 -10.53
N GLN A 39 -3.63 -14.22 -11.50
CA GLN A 39 -2.52 -15.16 -11.65
C GLN A 39 -1.43 -14.49 -12.48
N SER A 40 -0.28 -14.18 -11.88
CA SER A 40 0.84 -13.62 -12.60
C SER A 40 1.60 -14.69 -13.38
N PRO A 41 1.72 -14.58 -14.70
CA PRO A 41 2.51 -15.53 -15.50
C PRO A 41 3.99 -15.49 -15.15
N SER A 42 4.58 -14.30 -14.94
CA SER A 42 6.02 -14.16 -14.70
C SER A 42 6.44 -14.52 -13.27
N MET A 43 5.56 -14.28 -12.29
CA MET A 43 5.81 -14.59 -10.89
C MET A 43 5.41 -16.02 -10.51
N GLY A 44 4.46 -16.60 -11.26
CA GLY A 44 3.94 -17.95 -11.01
C GLY A 44 3.06 -18.05 -9.76
N VAL A 45 2.58 -16.91 -9.22
CA VAL A 45 1.77 -16.83 -8.00
C VAL A 45 0.51 -16.01 -8.22
N ARG A 46 -0.48 -16.16 -7.33
CA ARG A 46 -1.71 -15.38 -7.35
C ARG A 46 -1.57 -14.12 -6.50
N TYR A 47 -2.18 -13.05 -6.97
CA TYR A 47 -2.31 -11.79 -6.27
C TYR A 47 -3.77 -11.45 -6.02
N SER A 48 -4.04 -10.79 -4.91
CA SER A 48 -5.27 -10.05 -4.65
C SER A 48 -5.08 -8.63 -5.17
N LEU A 49 -5.94 -8.20 -6.09
CA LEU A 49 -5.94 -6.82 -6.60
C LEU A 49 -7.24 -6.16 -6.16
N ASN A 50 -7.16 -5.11 -5.33
CA ASN A 50 -8.32 -4.31 -4.98
C ASN A 50 -8.23 -2.96 -5.69
N VAL A 51 -9.31 -2.57 -6.32
CA VAL A 51 -9.42 -1.31 -7.07
C VAL A 51 -10.47 -0.44 -6.40
N GLY A 52 -10.05 0.62 -5.75
CA GLY A 52 -10.90 1.67 -5.23
C GLY A 52 -11.10 2.76 -6.29
N LEU A 53 -12.34 2.95 -6.70
CA LEU A 53 -12.70 3.95 -7.69
C LEU A 53 -12.72 5.35 -7.05
N PRO A 54 -12.33 6.41 -7.80
CA PRO A 54 -12.49 7.78 -7.34
C PRO A 54 -13.98 8.08 -7.05
N LEU A 55 -14.30 8.79 -5.96
CA LEU A 55 -15.70 9.15 -5.65
C LEU A 55 -16.40 9.93 -6.77
N GLU A 56 -15.64 10.65 -7.59
CA GLU A 56 -16.15 11.43 -8.72
C GLU A 56 -16.17 10.60 -10.03
N TYR A 57 -15.81 9.31 -9.98
CA TYR A 57 -15.76 8.47 -11.17
C TYR A 57 -17.14 8.19 -11.73
N LYS A 58 -17.30 8.41 -13.03
CA LYS A 58 -18.48 8.00 -13.77
C LYS A 58 -18.05 7.28 -15.06
N ALA A 59 -18.56 6.08 -15.22
CA ALA A 59 -18.27 5.28 -16.40
C ALA A 59 -18.74 6.01 -17.68
N GLY A 60 -17.91 5.98 -18.72
CA GLY A 60 -18.25 6.53 -20.03
C GLY A 60 -18.00 8.03 -20.23
N GLU A 61 -17.49 8.76 -19.23
CA GLU A 61 -17.17 10.20 -19.39
C GLU A 61 -15.93 10.49 -20.25
N GLY A 62 -15.17 9.48 -20.64
CA GLY A 62 -13.94 9.64 -21.45
C GLY A 62 -12.76 10.28 -20.70
N LYS A 63 -12.96 10.65 -19.43
CA LYS A 63 -11.92 11.23 -18.58
C LYS A 63 -10.99 10.13 -18.07
N LYS A 64 -9.68 10.38 -18.12
CA LYS A 64 -8.67 9.52 -17.47
C LYS A 64 -8.29 10.08 -16.11
N TYR A 65 -7.92 9.18 -15.21
CA TYR A 65 -7.56 9.50 -13.83
C TYR A 65 -6.17 8.94 -13.49
N PRO A 66 -5.37 9.65 -12.68
CA PRO A 66 -4.17 9.09 -12.09
C PRO A 66 -4.49 7.80 -11.31
N ALA A 67 -3.47 6.99 -11.03
CA ALA A 67 -3.60 5.87 -10.12
C ALA A 67 -2.44 5.82 -9.14
N LEU A 68 -2.73 5.43 -7.90
CA LEU A 68 -1.75 5.08 -6.88
C LEU A 68 -1.75 3.56 -6.71
N ILE A 69 -0.63 2.94 -7.06
CA ILE A 69 -0.38 1.53 -6.79
C ILE A 69 0.10 1.40 -5.35
N VAL A 70 -0.47 0.44 -4.62
CA VAL A 70 -0.24 0.26 -3.19
C VAL A 70 0.29 -1.14 -2.94
N THR A 71 1.48 -1.25 -2.39
CA THR A 71 2.05 -2.53 -1.94
C THR A 71 1.46 -2.95 -0.60
N ASP A 72 1.67 -4.20 -0.19
CA ASP A 72 1.08 -4.77 1.06
C ASP A 72 -0.45 -4.61 1.11
N GLY A 73 -1.13 -4.78 -0.03
CA GLY A 73 -2.52 -4.41 -0.22
C GLY A 73 -3.50 -4.99 0.79
N ASP A 74 -3.24 -6.19 1.28
CA ASP A 74 -4.10 -6.86 2.26
C ASP A 74 -4.17 -6.12 3.61
N PHE A 75 -3.11 -5.39 3.96
CA PHE A 75 -3.03 -4.65 5.24
C PHE A 75 -3.35 -3.17 5.11
N VAL A 76 -3.01 -2.55 3.98
CA VAL A 76 -3.01 -1.08 3.90
C VAL A 76 -4.08 -0.49 2.98
N PHE A 77 -4.71 -1.30 2.11
CA PHE A 77 -5.67 -0.80 1.12
C PHE A 77 -6.80 0.03 1.72
N GLY A 78 -7.44 -0.49 2.77
CA GLY A 78 -8.57 0.19 3.42
C GLY A 78 -8.20 1.58 3.93
N ASN A 79 -7.01 1.70 4.54
CA ASN A 79 -6.51 2.97 5.05
C ASN A 79 -6.22 3.96 3.90
N VAL A 80 -5.53 3.52 2.85
CA VAL A 80 -5.18 4.38 1.70
C VAL A 80 -6.43 4.83 0.95
N TYR A 81 -7.36 3.90 0.67
CA TYR A 81 -8.59 4.20 -0.04
C TYR A 81 -9.49 5.16 0.74
N HIS A 82 -9.68 4.90 2.04
CA HIS A 82 -10.48 5.77 2.90
C HIS A 82 -9.86 7.18 3.00
N SER A 83 -8.53 7.27 3.16
CA SER A 83 -7.83 8.54 3.19
C SER A 83 -8.00 9.33 1.89
N ALA A 84 -7.88 8.68 0.73
CA ALA A 84 -8.12 9.32 -0.56
C ALA A 84 -9.57 9.81 -0.70
N SER A 85 -10.53 9.02 -0.21
CA SER A 85 -11.96 9.36 -0.23
C SER A 85 -12.27 10.56 0.66
N THR A 86 -11.68 10.64 1.86
CA THR A 86 -11.87 11.79 2.78
C THR A 86 -11.24 13.07 2.27
N LEU A 87 -10.24 12.96 1.39
CA LEU A 87 -9.60 14.09 0.73
C LEU A 87 -10.28 14.50 -0.59
N ALA A 88 -11.46 13.94 -0.91
CA ALA A 88 -12.22 14.34 -2.08
C ALA A 88 -12.46 15.86 -2.08
N GLY A 89 -12.29 16.50 -3.24
CA GLY A 89 -12.34 17.97 -3.36
C GLY A 89 -11.02 18.69 -3.02
N VAL A 90 -10.11 18.08 -2.26
CA VAL A 90 -8.79 18.63 -1.89
C VAL A 90 -7.68 18.14 -2.82
N ILE A 91 -7.75 16.87 -3.22
CA ILE A 91 -6.81 16.26 -4.13
C ILE A 91 -7.43 15.95 -5.48
N THR A 92 -6.60 15.75 -6.48
CA THR A 92 -7.03 15.20 -7.77
C THR A 92 -7.62 13.81 -7.56
N PRO A 93 -8.84 13.51 -8.06
CA PRO A 93 -9.42 12.17 -7.97
C PRO A 93 -8.52 11.14 -8.64
N LEU A 94 -8.29 10.01 -7.97
CA LEU A 94 -7.39 8.97 -8.46
C LEU A 94 -7.91 7.57 -8.09
N PHE A 95 -7.55 6.57 -8.90
CA PHE A 95 -7.72 5.17 -8.53
C PHE A 95 -6.72 4.78 -7.45
N ILE A 96 -7.17 4.03 -6.45
CA ILE A 96 -6.31 3.36 -5.48
C ILE A 96 -6.30 1.88 -5.82
N ILE A 97 -5.15 1.37 -6.22
CA ILE A 97 -5.00 -0.01 -6.68
C ILE A 97 -4.02 -0.72 -5.78
N SER A 98 -4.48 -1.67 -4.99
CA SER A 98 -3.59 -2.43 -4.13
C SER A 98 -3.22 -3.78 -4.73
N ILE A 99 -1.99 -4.20 -4.44
CA ILE A 99 -1.44 -5.50 -4.77
C ILE A 99 -1.12 -6.20 -3.45
N GLY A 100 -1.81 -7.30 -3.20
CA GLY A 100 -1.66 -8.11 -1.99
C GLY A 100 -1.48 -9.58 -2.31
N THR A 101 -1.10 -10.35 -1.30
CA THR A 101 -1.15 -11.80 -1.34
C THR A 101 -2.57 -12.25 -1.09
N SER A 102 -3.07 -13.26 -1.79
CA SER A 102 -4.37 -13.81 -1.47
C SER A 102 -4.38 -14.33 -0.03
N LEU A 103 -5.28 -13.85 0.81
CA LEU A 103 -5.42 -14.29 2.20
C LEU A 103 -5.68 -15.80 2.31
N GLU A 104 -6.20 -16.42 1.25
CA GLU A 104 -6.39 -17.87 1.16
C GLU A 104 -5.06 -18.65 1.22
N GLU A 105 -3.94 -18.01 0.90
CA GLU A 105 -2.63 -18.65 0.90
C GLU A 105 -1.95 -18.63 2.28
N GLY A 106 -2.52 -17.91 3.24
CA GLY A 106 -2.08 -17.87 4.63
C GLY A 106 -0.99 -16.83 4.92
N GLU A 107 -0.83 -16.54 6.21
CA GLU A 107 0.09 -15.50 6.71
C GLU A 107 1.56 -15.79 6.40
N ALA A 108 1.97 -17.06 6.52
CA ALA A 108 3.35 -17.46 6.25
C ALA A 108 3.75 -17.23 4.78
N GLU A 109 2.84 -17.51 3.84
CA GLU A 109 3.04 -17.24 2.42
C GLU A 109 3.12 -15.73 2.17
N HIS A 110 2.24 -14.94 2.79
CA HIS A 110 2.28 -13.48 2.69
C HIS A 110 3.66 -12.94 3.09
N PHE A 111 4.17 -13.30 4.27
CA PHE A 111 5.46 -12.80 4.74
C PHE A 111 6.63 -13.24 3.86
N SER A 112 6.67 -14.50 3.42
CA SER A 112 7.75 -15.00 2.57
C SER A 112 7.77 -14.31 1.21
N ARG A 113 6.61 -14.11 0.60
CA ARG A 113 6.48 -13.40 -0.68
C ARG A 113 6.86 -11.93 -0.55
N ARG A 114 6.41 -11.26 0.50
CA ARG A 114 6.75 -9.88 0.79
C ARG A 114 8.27 -9.66 0.87
N ILE A 115 8.98 -10.56 1.55
CA ILE A 115 10.45 -10.50 1.63
C ILE A 115 11.07 -10.64 0.23
N TYR A 116 10.65 -11.64 -0.54
CA TYR A 116 11.14 -11.87 -1.89
C TYR A 116 10.86 -10.70 -2.83
N GLU A 117 9.62 -10.25 -2.86
CA GLU A 117 9.10 -9.25 -3.80
C GLU A 117 9.66 -7.85 -3.54
N PHE A 118 10.06 -7.54 -2.30
CA PHE A 118 10.58 -6.22 -1.96
C PHE A 118 12.10 -6.14 -1.86
N SER A 119 12.81 -7.26 -1.92
CA SER A 119 14.26 -7.27 -1.90
C SER A 119 14.86 -7.28 -3.31
N PRO A 120 15.85 -6.41 -3.59
CA PRO A 120 16.53 -6.39 -4.89
C PRO A 120 17.41 -7.61 -5.08
N PRO A 121 17.76 -7.94 -6.34
CA PRO A 121 18.75 -8.98 -6.63
C PRO A 121 20.14 -8.59 -6.08
N GLY A 122 20.92 -9.60 -5.70
CA GLY A 122 22.27 -9.37 -5.19
C GLY A 122 22.32 -9.01 -3.70
N TRP A 123 21.27 -9.33 -2.95
CA TRP A 123 21.23 -9.21 -1.51
C TRP A 123 22.48 -9.81 -0.85
N ASP A 124 23.17 -9.03 -0.03
CA ASP A 124 24.32 -9.51 0.73
C ASP A 124 23.88 -10.42 1.88
N ARG A 125 24.07 -11.72 1.70
CA ARG A 125 23.72 -12.75 2.69
C ARG A 125 24.54 -12.68 3.97
N GLN A 126 25.63 -11.91 3.99
CA GLN A 126 26.47 -11.72 5.18
C GLN A 126 26.05 -10.53 6.00
N ASP A 127 25.10 -9.73 5.51
CA ASP A 127 24.46 -8.69 6.28
C ASP A 127 23.70 -9.30 7.50
N PRO A 128 23.86 -8.81 8.74
CA PRO A 128 23.13 -9.32 9.89
C PRO A 128 21.62 -9.39 9.65
N PHE A 129 21.03 -8.35 9.12
CA PHE A 129 19.62 -8.31 8.76
C PHE A 129 19.29 -9.37 7.68
N GLY A 130 20.16 -9.53 6.68
CA GLY A 130 20.03 -10.57 5.66
C GLY A 130 20.10 -11.99 6.23
N GLN A 131 20.92 -12.21 7.26
CA GLN A 131 21.00 -13.52 7.96
C GLN A 131 19.73 -13.85 8.72
N ASP A 132 19.11 -12.86 9.36
CA ASP A 132 17.84 -13.01 10.07
C ASP A 132 16.70 -13.30 9.08
N VAL A 133 16.65 -12.58 7.96
CA VAL A 133 15.72 -12.83 6.85
C VAL A 133 15.87 -14.24 6.31
N GLU A 134 17.09 -14.69 6.04
CA GLU A 134 17.33 -16.08 5.58
C GLU A 134 16.97 -17.11 6.66
N GLY A 135 17.26 -16.80 7.94
CA GLY A 135 16.82 -17.62 9.06
C GLY A 135 15.32 -17.80 9.12
N TYR A 136 14.59 -16.72 8.88
CA TYR A 136 13.14 -16.71 8.81
C TYR A 136 12.63 -17.52 7.60
N CYS A 137 13.20 -17.33 6.41
CA CYS A 137 12.86 -18.11 5.23
C CYS A 137 13.08 -19.62 5.45
N ARG A 138 14.20 -20.02 6.10
CA ARG A 138 14.45 -21.43 6.45
C ARG A 138 13.39 -21.95 7.42
N LYS A 139 13.00 -21.18 8.42
CA LYS A 139 11.93 -21.54 9.37
C LYS A 139 10.59 -21.76 8.67
N LEU A 140 10.26 -20.91 7.70
CA LEU A 140 9.06 -21.01 6.88
C LEU A 140 9.18 -22.06 5.75
N LYS A 141 10.33 -22.70 5.58
CA LYS A 141 10.59 -23.67 4.51
C LYS A 141 10.40 -23.08 3.10
N VAL A 142 10.73 -21.80 2.95
CA VAL A 142 10.68 -21.13 1.64
C VAL A 142 11.63 -21.83 0.66
N PRO A 143 11.20 -22.15 -0.57
CA PRO A 143 12.06 -22.77 -1.56
C PRO A 143 13.34 -21.97 -1.85
N GLU A 144 14.43 -22.66 -2.16
CA GLU A 144 15.68 -22.03 -2.55
C GLU A 144 15.47 -21.04 -3.71
N GLY A 145 16.08 -19.84 -3.62
CA GLY A 145 15.93 -18.78 -4.60
C GLY A 145 14.62 -18.01 -4.54
N ARG A 146 13.76 -18.31 -3.55
CA ARG A 146 12.48 -17.61 -3.32
C ARG A 146 12.46 -16.79 -2.03
N CYS A 147 13.56 -16.70 -1.31
CA CYS A 147 13.64 -15.91 -0.08
C CYS A 147 13.83 -14.42 -0.37
N THR A 148 14.79 -14.08 -1.20
CA THR A 148 15.14 -12.68 -1.53
C THR A 148 15.42 -12.51 -3.02
N GLY A 149 15.50 -11.26 -3.50
CA GLY A 149 15.99 -10.96 -4.84
C GLY A 149 14.91 -10.84 -5.92
N GLY A 150 13.62 -10.82 -5.56
CA GLY A 150 12.52 -10.79 -6.50
C GLY A 150 12.03 -9.41 -6.94
N ALA A 151 12.56 -8.32 -6.37
CA ALA A 151 12.03 -6.97 -6.61
C ALA A 151 11.96 -6.58 -8.11
N GLY A 152 12.97 -6.93 -8.89
CA GLY A 152 12.98 -6.67 -10.32
C GLY A 152 11.90 -7.43 -11.08
N LYS A 153 11.64 -8.69 -10.72
CA LYS A 153 10.55 -9.49 -11.31
C LYS A 153 9.20 -8.94 -10.90
N PHE A 154 9.05 -8.56 -9.64
CA PHE A 154 7.81 -7.99 -9.14
C PHE A 154 7.50 -6.65 -9.80
N LEU A 155 8.48 -5.74 -9.93
CA LEU A 155 8.32 -4.50 -10.70
C LEU A 155 7.91 -4.77 -12.15
N THR A 156 8.51 -5.77 -12.79
CA THR A 156 8.14 -6.19 -14.15
C THR A 156 6.70 -6.67 -14.19
N ALA A 157 6.28 -7.55 -13.28
CA ALA A 157 4.89 -8.03 -13.22
C ALA A 157 3.90 -6.86 -13.03
N ILE A 158 4.20 -5.91 -12.13
CA ILE A 158 3.37 -4.72 -11.95
C ILE A 158 3.26 -3.93 -13.25
N SER A 159 4.39 -3.66 -13.89
CA SER A 159 4.47 -2.74 -15.04
C SER A 159 3.94 -3.34 -16.34
N THR A 160 4.15 -4.63 -16.56
CA THR A 160 3.85 -5.28 -17.86
C THR A 160 2.64 -6.20 -17.84
N GLU A 161 2.16 -6.61 -16.67
CA GLU A 161 1.01 -7.50 -16.54
C GLU A 161 -0.17 -6.79 -15.87
N MET A 162 0.00 -6.29 -14.63
CA MET A 162 -1.11 -5.76 -13.82
C MET A 162 -1.60 -4.41 -14.32
N ILE A 163 -0.70 -3.44 -14.51
CA ILE A 163 -1.07 -2.08 -14.96
C ILE A 163 -1.77 -2.12 -16.33
N PRO A 164 -1.25 -2.80 -17.37
CA PRO A 164 -1.93 -2.88 -18.66
C PRO A 164 -3.32 -3.52 -18.59
N LEU A 165 -3.46 -4.60 -17.79
CA LEU A 165 -4.74 -5.28 -17.58
C LEU A 165 -5.77 -4.34 -16.95
N LEU A 166 -5.37 -3.61 -15.92
CA LEU A 166 -6.24 -2.66 -15.22
C LEU A 166 -6.56 -1.43 -16.07
N ALA A 167 -5.60 -0.91 -16.85
CA ALA A 167 -5.81 0.21 -17.76
C ALA A 167 -6.72 -0.14 -18.96
N ALA A 168 -6.81 -1.42 -19.31
CA ALA A 168 -7.78 -1.89 -20.30
C ALA A 168 -9.22 -1.90 -19.76
N LYS A 169 -9.38 -2.07 -18.43
CA LYS A 169 -10.70 -2.11 -17.77
C LYS A 169 -11.14 -0.72 -17.26
N TYR A 170 -10.22 0.09 -16.78
CA TYR A 170 -10.49 1.39 -16.16
C TYR A 170 -9.81 2.53 -16.91
N PRO A 171 -10.36 3.74 -16.89
CA PRO A 171 -9.77 4.90 -17.55
C PRO A 171 -8.59 5.46 -16.75
N ILE A 172 -7.55 4.64 -16.55
CA ILE A 172 -6.33 5.01 -15.86
C ILE A 172 -5.42 5.80 -16.80
N ASP A 173 -4.89 6.93 -16.32
CA ASP A 173 -3.81 7.64 -16.98
C ASP A 173 -2.48 7.00 -16.58
N THR A 174 -1.95 6.14 -17.45
CA THR A 174 -0.68 5.43 -17.21
C THR A 174 0.55 6.33 -17.23
N THR A 175 0.40 7.61 -17.59
CA THR A 175 1.47 8.63 -17.49
C THR A 175 1.51 9.31 -16.12
N GLN A 176 0.50 9.08 -15.27
CA GLN A 176 0.29 9.69 -13.95
C GLN A 176 0.19 8.65 -12.83
N LEU A 177 1.12 7.70 -12.85
CA LEU A 177 1.14 6.63 -11.85
C LEU A 177 1.95 7.03 -10.62
N GLY A 178 1.43 6.68 -9.45
CA GLY A 178 2.15 6.73 -8.18
C GLY A 178 2.37 5.35 -7.59
N LEU A 179 3.30 5.26 -6.65
CA LEU A 179 3.60 4.06 -5.88
C LEU A 179 3.64 4.40 -4.40
N PHE A 180 2.98 3.59 -3.57
CA PHE A 180 3.00 3.68 -2.11
C PHE A 180 3.59 2.42 -1.51
N GLY A 181 4.44 2.60 -0.48
CA GLY A 181 4.91 1.50 0.36
C GLY A 181 5.25 1.94 1.78
N LEU A 182 5.09 0.99 2.70
CA LEU A 182 5.41 1.11 4.11
C LEU A 182 6.52 0.12 4.48
N SER A 183 7.47 0.51 5.32
CA SER A 183 8.49 -0.40 5.86
C SER A 183 9.34 -1.04 4.75
N ALA A 184 9.37 -2.36 4.62
CA ALA A 184 9.99 -3.04 3.49
C ALA A 184 9.36 -2.66 2.14
N GLY A 185 8.03 -2.42 2.08
CA GLY A 185 7.36 -1.85 0.91
C GLY A 185 7.81 -0.41 0.63
N GLY A 186 8.14 0.36 1.67
CA GLY A 186 8.75 1.69 1.56
C GLY A 186 10.17 1.64 0.97
N PHE A 187 10.97 0.64 1.38
CA PHE A 187 12.26 0.37 0.75
C PHE A 187 12.10 0.02 -0.73
N PHE A 188 11.20 -0.93 -1.07
CA PHE A 188 10.91 -1.28 -2.46
C PHE A 188 10.49 -0.06 -3.28
N THR A 189 9.59 0.77 -2.75
CA THR A 189 9.14 2.01 -3.39
C THR A 189 10.30 2.97 -3.66
N SER A 190 11.23 3.10 -2.70
CA SER A 190 12.45 3.89 -2.86
C SER A 190 13.39 3.30 -3.93
N TRP A 191 13.54 1.98 -3.94
CA TRP A 191 14.39 1.28 -4.91
C TRP A 191 13.84 1.40 -6.34
N VAL A 192 12.52 1.26 -6.53
CA VAL A 192 11.84 1.40 -7.83
C VAL A 192 12.11 2.75 -8.47
N MET A 193 12.26 3.81 -7.69
CA MET A 193 12.50 5.17 -8.18
C MET A 193 13.75 5.28 -9.08
N PHE A 194 14.75 4.46 -8.83
CA PHE A 194 16.02 4.46 -9.58
C PHE A 194 16.10 3.38 -10.66
N GLN A 195 15.02 2.60 -10.86
CA GLN A 195 15.04 1.55 -11.88
C GLN A 195 14.77 2.10 -13.28
N PRO A 196 15.42 1.55 -14.32
CA PRO A 196 15.16 1.97 -15.68
C PRO A 196 13.71 1.67 -16.07
N ASN A 197 13.11 2.58 -16.84
CA ASN A 197 11.76 2.43 -17.39
C ASN A 197 10.65 2.24 -16.35
N THR A 198 10.85 2.69 -15.11
CA THR A 198 9.77 2.70 -14.11
C THR A 198 8.62 3.57 -14.61
N PRO A 199 7.36 3.10 -14.52
CA PRO A 199 6.20 3.87 -14.99
C PRO A 199 5.75 4.94 -13.99
N PHE A 200 6.33 4.96 -12.78
CA PHE A 200 5.89 5.81 -11.69
C PHE A 200 6.52 7.21 -11.75
N LYS A 201 5.71 8.20 -11.36
CA LYS A 201 6.12 9.62 -11.29
C LYS A 201 5.92 10.22 -9.91
N LYS A 202 5.23 9.51 -9.01
CA LYS A 202 4.92 9.95 -7.65
C LYS A 202 5.18 8.81 -6.68
N TYR A 203 5.87 9.10 -5.57
CA TYR A 203 6.28 8.09 -4.59
C TYR A 203 5.88 8.55 -3.20
N ILE A 204 5.01 7.79 -2.53
CA ILE A 204 4.68 7.96 -1.12
C ILE A 204 5.40 6.87 -0.36
N ILE A 205 6.41 7.26 0.41
CA ILE A 205 7.34 6.37 1.09
C ILE A 205 7.17 6.58 2.58
N SER A 206 6.61 5.58 3.26
CA SER A 206 6.34 5.63 4.69
C SER A 206 7.29 4.70 5.42
N SER A 207 8.00 5.23 6.41
CA SER A 207 8.88 4.47 7.32
C SER A 207 9.70 3.38 6.62
N PRO A 208 10.49 3.74 5.60
CA PRO A 208 11.17 2.75 4.75
C PRO A 208 12.33 2.07 5.50
N ALA A 209 12.43 0.73 5.40
CA ALA A 209 13.51 -0.07 5.98
C ALA A 209 14.79 0.06 5.13
N MET A 210 15.60 1.10 5.34
CA MET A 210 16.71 1.48 4.46
C MET A 210 17.99 0.66 4.63
N ALA A 211 18.12 -0.12 5.71
CA ALA A 211 19.29 -0.98 5.96
C ALA A 211 19.39 -2.16 4.99
N TYR A 212 18.33 -2.47 4.24
CA TYR A 212 18.32 -3.58 3.29
C TYR A 212 19.55 -3.59 2.39
N GLY A 213 20.21 -4.76 2.32
CA GLY A 213 21.39 -4.97 1.48
C GLY A 213 22.58 -4.06 1.81
N ARG A 214 22.76 -3.67 3.09
CA ARG A 214 23.85 -2.78 3.53
C ARG A 214 23.94 -1.50 2.70
N GLY A 215 22.86 -0.75 2.67
CA GLY A 215 22.80 0.51 1.94
C GLY A 215 22.68 0.32 0.41
N GLU A 216 22.01 -0.73 -0.03
CA GLU A 216 21.73 -0.96 -1.46
C GLU A 216 21.06 0.26 -2.10
N ILE A 217 20.13 0.89 -1.40
CA ILE A 217 19.45 2.08 -1.91
C ILE A 217 20.41 3.22 -2.24
N PHE A 218 21.46 3.42 -1.43
CA PHE A 218 22.46 4.46 -1.65
C PHE A 218 23.38 4.13 -2.83
N ARG A 219 23.68 2.84 -3.04
CA ARG A 219 24.43 2.38 -4.24
C ARG A 219 23.60 2.58 -5.51
N GLN A 220 22.32 2.29 -5.47
CA GLN A 220 21.39 2.48 -6.59
C GLN A 220 21.27 3.99 -6.93
N GLU A 221 21.10 4.84 -5.94
CA GLU A 221 21.09 6.28 -6.13
C GLU A 221 22.40 6.78 -6.76
N ALA A 222 23.54 6.37 -6.20
CA ALA A 222 24.85 6.76 -6.72
C ALA A 222 25.10 6.29 -8.17
N ALA A 223 24.62 5.09 -8.52
CA ALA A 223 24.67 4.58 -9.89
C ALA A 223 23.77 5.39 -10.83
N TYR A 224 22.57 5.71 -10.40
CA TYR A 224 21.63 6.57 -11.14
C TYR A 224 22.24 7.95 -11.41
N ALA A 225 22.79 8.60 -10.40
CA ALA A 225 23.37 9.94 -10.49
C ALA A 225 24.58 10.04 -11.47
N LYS A 226 25.31 8.93 -11.69
CA LYS A 226 26.41 8.91 -12.69
C LYS A 226 25.92 9.12 -14.12
N THR A 227 24.72 8.67 -14.42
CA THR A 227 24.17 8.61 -15.79
C THR A 227 23.01 9.57 -16.03
N HIS A 228 22.40 10.09 -14.97
CA HIS A 228 21.23 10.97 -15.05
C HIS A 228 21.53 12.34 -14.41
N LYS A 229 21.05 13.38 -15.05
CA LYS A 229 21.17 14.78 -14.57
C LYS A 229 19.87 15.31 -13.97
N ASP A 230 18.83 14.50 -14.00
CA ASP A 230 17.53 14.84 -13.43
C ASP A 230 16.83 13.59 -12.91
N LEU A 231 15.95 13.79 -11.94
CA LEU A 231 15.01 12.83 -11.39
C LEU A 231 13.63 13.50 -11.34
N ALA A 232 12.93 13.52 -12.48
CA ALA A 232 11.67 14.23 -12.64
C ALA A 232 10.50 13.48 -11.99
N VAL A 233 10.46 13.48 -10.67
CA VAL A 233 9.42 12.80 -9.86
C VAL A 233 8.99 13.63 -8.66
N GLY A 234 7.81 13.30 -8.11
CA GLY A 234 7.37 13.78 -6.80
C GLY A 234 7.60 12.71 -5.73
N ILE A 235 8.20 13.09 -4.62
CA ILE A 235 8.46 12.20 -3.48
C ILE A 235 7.87 12.80 -2.21
N TYR A 236 7.19 11.98 -1.46
CA TYR A 236 6.87 12.22 -0.07
C TYR A 236 7.52 11.14 0.79
N PHE A 237 8.36 11.56 1.74
CA PHE A 237 8.91 10.72 2.80
C PHE A 237 8.23 11.05 4.13
N GLY A 238 7.78 10.04 4.85
CA GLY A 238 7.22 10.18 6.19
C GLY A 238 7.70 9.09 7.14
N ALA A 239 8.05 9.46 8.38
CA ALA A 239 8.39 8.51 9.43
C ALA A 239 7.89 8.98 10.80
N GLY A 240 7.64 8.05 11.72
CA GLY A 240 7.30 8.35 13.09
C GLY A 240 8.54 8.67 13.93
N VAL A 241 8.47 9.71 14.77
CA VAL A 241 9.63 10.10 15.61
C VAL A 241 9.96 9.01 16.62
N LEU A 242 8.97 8.24 17.11
CA LEU A 242 9.24 7.16 18.08
C LEU A 242 10.03 6.00 17.47
N GLU A 243 10.03 5.85 16.15
CA GLU A 243 10.82 4.83 15.44
C GLU A 243 12.33 5.05 15.64
N ALA A 244 12.78 6.30 15.80
CA ALA A 244 14.19 6.64 15.99
C ALA A 244 14.79 6.11 17.31
N SER A 245 13.96 5.71 18.27
CA SER A 245 14.38 5.13 19.54
C SER A 245 14.12 3.62 19.66
N ASP A 246 13.52 3.02 18.65
CA ASP A 246 13.25 1.59 18.64
C ASP A 246 14.48 0.81 18.15
N PRO A 247 15.01 -0.15 18.94
CA PRO A 247 16.23 -0.88 18.60
C PRO A 247 16.14 -1.68 17.29
N MET A 248 14.98 -2.22 16.96
CA MET A 248 14.78 -2.96 15.72
C MET A 248 14.56 -2.01 14.52
N LEU A 249 13.66 -1.04 14.69
CA LEU A 249 13.28 -0.16 13.60
C LEU A 249 14.40 0.80 13.20
N GLU A 250 15.14 1.32 14.16
CA GLU A 250 16.26 2.22 13.87
C GLU A 250 17.60 1.48 13.88
N GLY A 251 17.84 0.60 14.87
CA GLY A 251 19.13 -0.07 15.03
C GLY A 251 19.40 -1.13 13.94
N GLU A 252 18.37 -1.80 13.46
CA GLU A 252 18.52 -2.86 12.44
C GLU A 252 17.98 -2.45 11.07
N ALA A 253 16.88 -1.69 11.02
CA ALA A 253 16.23 -1.33 9.75
C ALA A 253 16.55 0.08 9.24
N GLU A 254 17.21 0.94 10.02
CA GLU A 254 17.59 2.30 9.68
C GLU A 254 16.44 3.12 9.09
N ILE A 255 15.27 3.08 9.75
CA ILE A 255 14.06 3.71 9.21
C ILE A 255 14.22 5.22 9.14
N VAL A 256 14.51 5.88 10.26
CA VAL A 256 14.55 7.33 10.34
C VAL A 256 15.88 7.86 9.82
N SER A 257 17.00 7.28 10.27
CA SER A 257 18.34 7.69 9.84
C SER A 257 18.58 7.43 8.35
N GLY A 258 18.23 6.25 7.86
CA GLY A 258 18.39 5.89 6.45
C GLY A 258 17.50 6.72 5.52
N MET A 259 16.22 6.97 5.91
CA MET A 259 15.34 7.87 5.18
C MET A 259 15.92 9.28 5.11
N SER A 260 16.40 9.81 6.25
CA SER A 260 17.03 11.14 6.33
C SER A 260 18.27 11.22 5.45
N HIS A 261 19.09 10.17 5.46
CA HIS A 261 20.30 10.08 4.65
C HIS A 261 19.98 10.12 3.16
N LEU A 262 19.03 9.30 2.69
CA LEU A 262 18.63 9.34 1.27
C LEU A 262 18.06 10.70 0.87
N ALA A 263 17.18 11.28 1.69
CA ALA A 263 16.63 12.61 1.42
C ALA A 263 17.74 13.69 1.36
N GLY A 264 18.73 13.62 2.25
CA GLY A 264 19.90 14.49 2.25
C GLY A 264 20.73 14.35 0.97
N ILE A 265 21.00 13.13 0.53
CA ILE A 265 21.69 12.87 -0.75
C ILE A 265 20.91 13.50 -1.91
N LEU A 266 19.61 13.21 -2.02
CA LEU A 266 18.77 13.73 -3.09
C LEU A 266 18.72 15.28 -3.11
N ALA A 267 18.68 15.92 -1.95
CA ALA A 267 18.74 17.37 -1.83
C ALA A 267 20.04 17.96 -2.39
N THR A 268 21.18 17.25 -2.20
CA THR A 268 22.48 17.71 -2.73
C THR A 268 22.61 17.56 -4.25
N ARG A 269 21.83 16.68 -4.87
CA ARG A 269 21.86 16.45 -6.33
C ARG A 269 21.32 17.63 -7.14
N GLN A 270 20.43 18.42 -6.56
CA GLN A 270 19.80 19.57 -7.22
C GLN A 270 19.13 19.20 -8.55
N TYR A 271 18.48 18.05 -8.61
CA TYR A 271 17.73 17.60 -9.79
C TYR A 271 16.60 18.59 -10.12
N PRO A 272 16.55 19.17 -11.33
CA PRO A 272 15.58 20.22 -11.65
C PRO A 272 14.12 19.78 -11.57
N GLY A 273 13.85 18.53 -11.92
CA GLY A 273 12.51 17.96 -11.93
C GLY A 273 12.06 17.32 -10.62
N LEU A 274 12.94 17.25 -9.60
CA LEU A 274 12.62 16.62 -8.32
C LEU A 274 11.77 17.54 -7.45
N LYS A 275 10.63 17.03 -7.00
CA LYS A 275 9.81 17.63 -5.95
C LYS A 275 9.78 16.70 -4.75
N MET A 276 10.36 17.13 -3.63
CA MET A 276 10.50 16.28 -2.45
C MET A 276 9.95 16.96 -1.20
N THR A 277 9.15 16.23 -0.45
CA THR A 277 8.68 16.58 0.90
C THR A 277 9.16 15.50 1.85
N ILE A 278 9.70 15.88 3.00
CA ILE A 278 10.08 14.99 4.08
C ILE A 278 9.40 15.46 5.37
N GLU A 279 8.77 14.54 6.10
CA GLU A 279 8.09 14.85 7.35
C GLU A 279 8.40 13.79 8.42
N TYR A 280 8.62 14.25 9.65
CA TYR A 280 8.76 13.42 10.83
C TYR A 280 7.55 13.69 11.73
N HIS A 281 6.85 12.62 12.13
CA HIS A 281 5.58 12.75 12.85
C HIS A 281 5.78 12.52 14.36
N PRO A 282 5.74 13.58 15.19
CA PRO A 282 5.93 13.46 16.63
C PRO A 282 4.89 12.56 17.29
N GLY A 283 5.34 11.73 18.23
CA GLY A 283 4.48 10.84 19.02
C GLY A 283 3.95 9.62 18.27
N MET A 284 4.40 9.41 17.04
CA MET A 284 3.99 8.26 16.21
C MET A 284 5.11 7.22 16.09
N GLY A 285 4.73 5.96 16.11
CA GLY A 285 5.55 4.80 15.85
C GLY A 285 5.22 4.16 14.50
N HIS A 286 5.72 2.95 14.26
CA HIS A 286 5.70 2.29 12.96
C HIS A 286 4.31 1.98 12.39
N THR A 287 3.38 1.61 13.26
CA THR A 287 2.04 1.19 12.85
C THR A 287 1.07 2.37 12.69
N ASP A 288 1.16 3.35 13.56
CA ASP A 288 0.23 4.49 13.59
C ASP A 288 0.64 5.64 12.66
N VAL A 289 1.92 5.75 12.28
CA VAL A 289 2.39 6.76 11.32
C VAL A 289 1.84 6.55 9.91
N MET A 290 1.49 5.33 9.54
CA MET A 290 1.03 5.00 8.19
C MET A 290 -0.14 5.87 7.71
N GLY A 291 -1.19 5.98 8.53
CA GLY A 291 -2.37 6.78 8.17
C GLY A 291 -2.03 8.25 7.93
N THR A 292 -1.18 8.82 8.78
CA THR A 292 -0.71 10.20 8.64
C THR A 292 0.15 10.38 7.39
N SER A 293 1.10 9.47 7.15
CA SER A 293 1.94 9.49 5.94
C SER A 293 1.12 9.39 4.65
N VAL A 294 0.07 8.56 4.64
CA VAL A 294 -0.84 8.47 3.49
C VAL A 294 -1.55 9.79 3.23
N VAL A 295 -2.20 10.38 4.25
CA VAL A 295 -2.92 11.65 4.11
C VAL A 295 -1.99 12.77 3.66
N ARG A 296 -0.82 12.89 4.28
CA ARG A 296 0.18 13.93 3.97
C ARG A 296 0.77 13.74 2.58
N GLY A 297 1.13 12.50 2.22
CA GLY A 297 1.66 12.14 0.92
C GLY A 297 0.68 12.38 -0.22
N LEU A 298 -0.59 12.01 -0.03
CA LEU A 298 -1.66 12.31 -0.99
C LEU A 298 -1.84 13.82 -1.18
N ARG A 299 -1.85 14.59 -0.11
CA ARG A 299 -1.94 16.07 -0.21
C ARG A 299 -0.70 16.68 -0.86
N SER A 300 0.50 16.19 -0.55
CA SER A 300 1.74 16.70 -1.13
C SER A 300 1.83 16.47 -2.64
N LEU A 301 1.38 15.29 -3.12
CA LEU A 301 1.64 14.86 -4.49
C LEU A 301 0.42 14.98 -5.42
N TYR A 302 -0.79 15.09 -4.87
CA TYR A 302 -2.03 15.11 -5.65
C TYR A 302 -2.93 16.31 -5.35
N ALA A 303 -2.46 17.34 -4.64
CA ALA A 303 -3.21 18.58 -4.45
C ALA A 303 -3.71 19.14 -5.80
N LYS A 304 -4.95 19.71 -5.77
CA LYS A 304 -5.55 20.41 -6.93
C LYS A 304 -4.88 21.74 -7.17
#